data_ed220447b96f78e31277974c0012b77d
#
_entry.id   ed220447b96f78e31277974c0012b77d
#
_cell.length_a   1.000
_cell.length_b   1.000
_cell.length_c   1.000
_cell.angle_alpha   90.00
_cell.angle_beta   90.00
_cell.angle_gamma   90.00
#
_symmetry.space_group_name_H-M   'P 1'
#
loop_
_entity.id
_entity.type
_entity.pdbx_description
1 polymer ?
#
loop_
_entity_poly.entity_id
_entity_poly.type
_entity_poly.pdbx_seq_one_letter_code
_entity_poly.pdbx_strand_id
1 'polypeptide(L)'
;MTVAIHSVDGLNYPNLALMRISAWHKAQGDTVQWYAPLASYGRIYASKIFTFTPEDPYLPPDAIRGGTGYDVAGRLPPDVESMPPDYSIYPQFDAAYGFLTRGCVNDCPWCVVPRKEGKLSVIGDIERICSTNTGFRHKAILMDNNFLAAPIDFVREQVDKMRRLKIRVDFNQGTDARLYNDETARIVARIPFIRYVRMACDTDAMLPHCIRAIGLLRAHGYAGQVFIYLLTKNDGVESAIHRIRALDAADRRIVPFVMPYRSLSDNSILPSHEVKRLARWCNLAWVRKSCKFEEYRRK
;
A
#
# COMPACT_ATOMS: atom_id res chain seq x y z
N MET A 1 -19.31 -27.22 -1.83
CA MET A 1 -17.99 -27.89 -2.10
C MET A 1 -16.90 -27.35 -1.20
N THR A 2 -15.71 -27.98 -1.19
CA THR A 2 -14.54 -27.42 -0.49
C THR A 2 -13.70 -26.59 -1.47
N VAL A 3 -13.43 -25.34 -1.12
CA VAL A 3 -12.67 -24.38 -1.93
C VAL A 3 -11.39 -24.00 -1.18
N ALA A 4 -10.26 -24.07 -1.89
CA ALA A 4 -8.99 -23.60 -1.35
C ALA A 4 -8.66 -22.18 -1.82
N ILE A 5 -8.07 -21.40 -0.93
CA ILE A 5 -7.47 -20.10 -1.23
C ILE A 5 -5.98 -20.13 -0.89
N HIS A 6 -5.15 -19.51 -1.72
CA HIS A 6 -3.69 -19.50 -1.59
C HIS A 6 -3.12 -18.10 -1.84
N SER A 7 -2.35 -17.59 -0.87
CA SER A 7 -1.59 -16.34 -1.03
C SER A 7 -0.13 -16.70 -1.35
N VAL A 8 0.26 -16.55 -2.60
CA VAL A 8 1.63 -16.89 -3.08
C VAL A 8 2.70 -16.00 -2.42
N ASP A 9 2.34 -14.75 -2.09
CA ASP A 9 3.22 -13.82 -1.40
C ASP A 9 3.29 -14.06 0.13
N GLY A 10 2.60 -15.09 0.65
CA GLY A 10 2.54 -15.43 2.08
C GLY A 10 1.37 -14.78 2.81
N LEU A 11 1.30 -15.06 4.12
CA LEU A 11 0.16 -14.69 4.98
C LEU A 11 0.46 -13.51 5.92
N ASN A 12 1.55 -12.78 5.69
CA ASN A 12 1.95 -11.66 6.54
C ASN A 12 1.05 -10.43 6.39
N TYR A 13 0.22 -10.40 5.35
CA TYR A 13 -0.72 -9.31 5.08
C TYR A 13 -2.02 -9.88 4.50
N PRO A 14 -3.20 -9.35 4.92
CA PRO A 14 -4.47 -9.74 4.32
C PRO A 14 -4.51 -9.46 2.82
N ASN A 15 -5.01 -10.43 2.07
CA ASN A 15 -5.26 -10.32 0.64
C ASN A 15 -6.75 -10.08 0.39
N LEU A 16 -7.11 -8.84 0.01
CA LEU A 16 -8.50 -8.42 -0.13
C LEU A 16 -9.26 -9.22 -1.20
N ALA A 17 -8.58 -9.65 -2.28
CA ALA A 17 -9.20 -10.47 -3.32
C ALA A 17 -9.58 -11.85 -2.78
N LEU A 18 -8.69 -12.51 -2.04
CA LEU A 18 -8.97 -13.80 -1.41
C LEU A 18 -10.07 -13.70 -0.34
N MET A 19 -10.11 -12.59 0.41
CA MET A 19 -11.17 -12.34 1.40
C MET A 19 -12.56 -12.22 0.72
N ARG A 20 -12.63 -11.58 -0.45
CA ARG A 20 -13.88 -11.45 -1.23
C ARG A 20 -14.29 -12.77 -1.87
N ILE A 21 -13.33 -13.53 -2.42
CA ILE A 21 -13.56 -14.89 -2.93
C ILE A 21 -14.10 -15.80 -1.82
N SER A 22 -13.49 -15.72 -0.62
CA SER A 22 -13.97 -16.47 0.56
C SER A 22 -15.41 -16.11 0.91
N ALA A 23 -15.73 -14.81 1.00
CA ALA A 23 -17.07 -14.35 1.31
C ALA A 23 -18.10 -14.82 0.28
N TRP A 24 -17.75 -14.74 -1.02
CA TRP A 24 -18.61 -15.14 -2.12
C TRP A 24 -18.93 -16.66 -2.09
N HIS A 25 -17.92 -17.50 -1.88
CA HIS A 25 -18.12 -18.95 -1.77
C HIS A 25 -18.91 -19.34 -0.51
N LYS A 26 -18.61 -18.74 0.64
CA LYS A 26 -19.36 -18.98 1.88
C LYS A 26 -20.83 -18.59 1.76
N ALA A 27 -21.13 -17.51 1.03
CA ALA A 27 -22.52 -17.11 0.76
C ALA A 27 -23.29 -18.15 -0.09
N GLN A 28 -22.59 -19.01 -0.83
CA GLN A 28 -23.16 -20.12 -1.60
C GLN A 28 -23.17 -21.45 -0.82
N GLY A 29 -22.79 -21.45 0.45
CA GLY A 29 -22.75 -22.66 1.28
C GLY A 29 -21.48 -23.50 1.11
N ASP A 30 -20.45 -22.98 0.44
CA ASP A 30 -19.17 -23.66 0.28
C ASP A 30 -18.31 -23.53 1.55
N THR A 31 -17.47 -24.54 1.79
CA THR A 31 -16.44 -24.47 2.83
C THR A 31 -15.16 -23.92 2.23
N VAL A 32 -14.62 -22.84 2.83
CA VAL A 32 -13.37 -22.20 2.37
C VAL A 32 -12.27 -22.42 3.37
N GLN A 33 -11.09 -22.86 2.90
CA GLN A 33 -9.90 -23.05 3.74
C GLN A 33 -8.61 -22.68 3.01
N TRP A 34 -7.52 -22.55 3.75
CA TRP A 34 -6.21 -22.34 3.16
C TRP A 34 -5.74 -23.58 2.41
N TYR A 35 -5.09 -23.37 1.27
CA TYR A 35 -4.54 -24.44 0.46
C TYR A 35 -3.50 -25.28 1.21
N ALA A 36 -3.63 -26.58 1.13
CA ALA A 36 -2.66 -27.57 1.59
C ALA A 36 -2.39 -28.59 0.46
N PRO A 37 -1.14 -28.83 0.03
CA PRO A 37 -0.83 -29.59 -1.19
C PRO A 37 -1.36 -31.03 -1.23
N LEU A 38 -1.57 -31.66 -0.07
CA LEU A 38 -2.04 -33.06 0.01
C LEU A 38 -3.56 -33.19 0.18
N ALA A 39 -4.30 -32.08 0.22
CA ALA A 39 -5.75 -32.11 0.35
C ALA A 39 -6.44 -32.00 -1.01
N SER A 40 -7.67 -32.52 -1.11
CA SER A 40 -8.49 -32.46 -2.31
C SER A 40 -9.50 -31.32 -2.23
N TYR A 41 -9.63 -30.55 -3.30
CA TYR A 41 -10.51 -29.39 -3.40
C TYR A 41 -11.34 -29.42 -4.69
N GLY A 42 -12.56 -28.94 -4.61
CA GLY A 42 -13.38 -28.72 -5.80
C GLY A 42 -12.93 -27.51 -6.62
N ARG A 43 -12.25 -26.54 -5.99
CA ARG A 43 -11.70 -25.37 -6.65
C ARG A 43 -10.55 -24.77 -5.84
N ILE A 44 -9.52 -24.24 -6.52
CA ILE A 44 -8.37 -23.61 -5.90
C ILE A 44 -8.17 -22.21 -6.51
N TYR A 45 -8.07 -21.19 -5.67
CA TYR A 45 -7.73 -19.83 -6.08
C TYR A 45 -6.36 -19.45 -5.53
N ALA A 46 -5.47 -18.98 -6.40
CA ALA A 46 -4.16 -18.48 -6.03
C ALA A 46 -4.04 -17.00 -6.38
N SER A 47 -3.62 -16.20 -5.41
CA SER A 47 -3.38 -14.76 -5.60
C SER A 47 -1.90 -14.44 -5.42
N LYS A 48 -1.32 -13.74 -6.40
CA LYS A 48 0.04 -13.20 -6.37
C LYS A 48 0.03 -11.71 -6.66
N ILE A 49 0.65 -10.91 -5.80
CA ILE A 49 0.71 -9.45 -5.89
C ILE A 49 1.99 -9.01 -6.62
N PHE A 50 3.12 -9.62 -6.28
CA PHE A 50 4.42 -9.22 -6.83
C PHE A 50 4.85 -10.15 -7.98
N THR A 51 5.26 -9.57 -9.11
CA THR A 51 5.73 -10.32 -10.29
C THR A 51 6.99 -11.15 -10.01
N PHE A 52 7.78 -10.74 -9.03
CA PHE A 52 9.03 -11.38 -8.65
C PHE A 52 8.92 -12.45 -7.56
N THR A 53 7.73 -12.64 -6.97
CA THR A 53 7.50 -13.77 -6.06
C THR A 53 7.56 -15.08 -6.86
N PRO A 54 8.39 -16.06 -6.46
CA PRO A 54 8.41 -17.35 -7.12
C PRO A 54 7.05 -18.03 -7.08
N GLU A 55 6.79 -18.87 -8.07
CA GLU A 55 5.61 -19.75 -8.05
C GLU A 55 5.75 -20.78 -6.92
N ASP A 56 4.59 -21.15 -6.36
CA ASP A 56 4.53 -22.32 -5.48
C ASP A 56 4.59 -23.60 -6.35
N PRO A 57 5.63 -24.42 -6.23
CA PRO A 57 5.79 -25.62 -7.07
C PRO A 57 4.74 -26.70 -6.79
N TYR A 58 4.03 -26.59 -5.68
CA TYR A 58 2.98 -27.55 -5.31
C TYR A 58 1.57 -27.09 -5.74
N LEU A 59 1.44 -25.90 -6.34
CA LEU A 59 0.17 -25.39 -6.81
C LEU A 59 -0.23 -26.11 -8.11
N PRO A 60 -1.43 -26.77 -8.16
CA PRO A 60 -1.87 -27.48 -9.34
C PRO A 60 -2.03 -26.58 -10.58
N PRO A 61 -1.83 -27.13 -11.80
CA PRO A 61 -1.93 -26.37 -13.05
C PRO A 61 -3.32 -25.75 -13.27
N ASP A 62 -4.38 -26.39 -12.82
CA ASP A 62 -5.79 -25.99 -12.94
C ASP A 62 -6.22 -24.97 -11.87
N ALA A 63 -5.33 -24.57 -10.94
CA ALA A 63 -5.62 -23.50 -10.00
C ALA A 63 -5.91 -22.18 -10.73
N ILE A 64 -6.98 -21.50 -10.32
CA ILE A 64 -7.39 -20.20 -10.83
C ILE A 64 -6.44 -19.13 -10.28
N ARG A 65 -5.63 -18.55 -11.15
CA ARG A 65 -4.60 -17.58 -10.80
C ARG A 65 -5.07 -16.16 -11.00
N GLY A 66 -4.81 -15.28 -10.03
CA GLY A 66 -5.17 -13.86 -10.09
C GLY A 66 -4.21 -12.96 -9.30
N GLY A 67 -4.45 -11.65 -9.41
CA GLY A 67 -3.61 -10.62 -8.79
C GLY A 67 -2.55 -10.07 -9.74
N THR A 68 -2.01 -8.90 -9.39
CA THR A 68 -1.09 -8.10 -10.23
C THR A 68 0.17 -8.85 -10.64
N GLY A 69 0.62 -9.80 -9.82
CA GLY A 69 1.80 -10.62 -10.09
C GLY A 69 1.60 -11.64 -11.21
N TYR A 70 0.35 -12.03 -11.50
CA TYR A 70 -0.01 -12.89 -12.63
C TYR A 70 -0.48 -12.08 -13.82
N ASP A 71 -1.43 -11.16 -13.57
CA ASP A 71 -2.01 -10.32 -14.63
C ASP A 71 -2.35 -8.93 -14.05
N VAL A 72 -1.70 -7.91 -14.60
CA VAL A 72 -1.94 -6.51 -14.21
C VAL A 72 -3.38 -6.09 -14.54
N ALA A 73 -3.92 -6.56 -15.66
CA ALA A 73 -5.26 -6.22 -16.11
C ALA A 73 -6.37 -7.05 -15.41
N GLY A 74 -5.98 -8.16 -14.80
CA GLY A 74 -6.93 -9.08 -14.14
C GLY A 74 -7.78 -8.42 -13.09
N ARG A 75 -9.09 -8.75 -13.09
CA ARG A 75 -10.10 -8.26 -12.13
C ARG A 75 -10.87 -9.45 -11.56
N LEU A 76 -11.40 -9.26 -10.37
CA LEU A 76 -12.42 -10.15 -9.87
C LEU A 76 -13.72 -9.97 -10.68
N PRO A 77 -14.53 -11.02 -10.86
CA PRO A 77 -15.91 -10.87 -11.35
C PRO A 77 -16.68 -9.84 -10.50
N PRO A 78 -17.58 -9.04 -11.09
CA PRO A 78 -18.27 -7.95 -10.40
C PRO A 78 -19.05 -8.41 -9.16
N ASP A 79 -19.65 -9.58 -9.18
CA ASP A 79 -20.36 -10.20 -8.06
C ASP A 79 -19.40 -10.54 -6.90
N VAL A 80 -18.21 -11.03 -7.19
CA VAL A 80 -17.15 -11.27 -6.19
C VAL A 80 -16.54 -9.97 -5.70
N GLU A 81 -16.26 -9.01 -6.61
CA GLU A 81 -15.66 -7.72 -6.25
C GLU A 81 -16.56 -6.89 -5.32
N SER A 82 -17.90 -7.04 -5.43
CA SER A 82 -18.87 -6.35 -4.59
C SER A 82 -19.02 -6.95 -3.18
N MET A 83 -18.51 -8.17 -2.95
CA MET A 83 -18.62 -8.83 -1.65
C MET A 83 -17.86 -8.09 -0.56
N PRO A 84 -18.44 -7.96 0.64
CA PRO A 84 -17.68 -7.51 1.80
C PRO A 84 -16.56 -8.53 2.11
N PRO A 85 -15.36 -8.04 2.52
CA PRO A 85 -14.24 -8.92 2.82
C PRO A 85 -14.54 -9.87 3.98
N ASP A 86 -14.20 -11.14 3.85
CA ASP A 86 -14.28 -12.12 4.92
C ASP A 86 -13.05 -12.08 5.83
N TYR A 87 -13.19 -11.49 6.99
CA TYR A 87 -12.11 -11.37 7.96
C TYR A 87 -11.86 -12.64 8.78
N SER A 88 -12.74 -13.64 8.70
CA SER A 88 -12.56 -14.90 9.44
C SER A 88 -11.36 -15.70 8.96
N ILE A 89 -10.89 -15.49 7.71
CA ILE A 89 -9.69 -16.15 7.18
C ILE A 89 -8.37 -15.49 7.63
N TYR A 90 -8.45 -14.33 8.28
CA TYR A 90 -7.31 -13.59 8.83
C TYR A 90 -7.57 -13.13 10.27
N PRO A 91 -7.82 -14.05 11.22
CA PRO A 91 -8.25 -13.70 12.58
C PRO A 91 -7.16 -12.95 13.37
N GLN A 92 -5.90 -13.05 12.98
CA GLN A 92 -4.77 -12.39 13.64
C GLN A 92 -4.66 -10.89 13.34
N PHE A 93 -5.40 -10.35 12.35
CA PHE A 93 -5.34 -8.94 12.00
C PHE A 93 -6.54 -8.19 12.58
N ASP A 94 -6.27 -7.05 13.22
CA ASP A 94 -7.26 -6.21 13.90
C ASP A 94 -7.70 -4.98 13.08
N ALA A 95 -7.07 -4.72 11.93
CA ALA A 95 -7.43 -3.62 11.04
C ALA A 95 -8.40 -4.06 9.95
N ALA A 96 -9.29 -3.15 9.54
CA ALA A 96 -10.06 -3.28 8.31
C ALA A 96 -9.17 -2.92 7.10
N TYR A 97 -9.48 -3.48 5.94
CA TYR A 97 -8.77 -3.22 4.68
C TYR A 97 -9.76 -2.78 3.61
N GLY A 98 -9.42 -1.72 2.87
CA GLY A 98 -10.31 -1.24 1.82
C GLY A 98 -9.76 -0.05 1.08
N PHE A 99 -10.63 0.51 0.24
CA PHE A 99 -10.39 1.68 -0.58
C PHE A 99 -11.53 2.68 -0.36
N LEU A 100 -11.22 3.93 -0.12
CA LEU A 100 -12.15 5.05 -0.25
C LEU A 100 -12.21 5.50 -1.71
N THR A 101 -11.03 5.48 -2.37
CA THR A 101 -10.85 5.83 -3.78
C THR A 101 -10.00 4.79 -4.47
N ARG A 102 -10.23 4.57 -5.77
CA ARG A 102 -9.35 3.80 -6.66
C ARG A 102 -8.90 4.64 -7.83
N GLY A 103 -7.75 4.28 -8.41
CA GLY A 103 -7.15 4.98 -9.52
C GLY A 103 -6.40 6.25 -9.10
N CYS A 104 -5.86 6.95 -10.08
CA CYS A 104 -5.04 8.14 -9.84
C CYS A 104 -5.24 9.17 -10.95
N VAL A 105 -5.04 10.44 -10.62
CA VAL A 105 -5.02 11.56 -11.59
C VAL A 105 -3.70 11.68 -12.34
N ASN A 106 -2.65 10.98 -11.86
CA ASN A 106 -1.31 11.02 -12.43
C ASN A 106 -1.06 9.79 -13.30
N ASP A 107 -0.22 9.97 -14.33
CA ASP A 107 0.26 8.90 -15.21
C ASP A 107 1.78 8.76 -15.08
N CYS A 108 2.23 8.33 -13.90
CA CYS A 108 3.65 8.15 -13.63
C CYS A 108 4.20 6.94 -14.40
N PRO A 109 5.30 7.06 -15.18
CA PRO A 109 5.76 6.01 -16.10
C PRO A 109 6.24 4.72 -15.41
N TRP A 110 6.52 4.79 -14.11
CA TRP A 110 6.91 3.61 -13.31
C TRP A 110 5.75 3.00 -12.52
N CYS A 111 4.54 3.59 -12.59
CA CYS A 111 3.41 3.21 -11.74
C CYS A 111 2.48 2.23 -12.44
N VAL A 112 2.02 1.21 -11.72
CA VAL A 112 1.05 0.24 -12.21
C VAL A 112 -0.38 0.78 -12.21
N VAL A 113 -0.67 1.79 -11.39
CA VAL A 113 -2.03 2.27 -11.11
C VAL A 113 -2.80 2.68 -12.38
N PRO A 114 -2.24 3.47 -13.33
CA PRO A 114 -2.98 3.84 -14.53
C PRO A 114 -3.48 2.64 -15.35
N ARG A 115 -2.67 1.57 -15.42
CA ARG A 115 -3.03 0.34 -16.15
C ARG A 115 -3.97 -0.55 -15.33
N LYS A 116 -3.76 -0.61 -14.00
CA LYS A 116 -4.54 -1.50 -13.13
C LYS A 116 -5.86 -0.87 -12.68
N GLU A 117 -5.86 0.34 -12.20
CA GLU A 117 -7.02 0.95 -11.54
C GLU A 117 -7.67 2.06 -12.40
N GLY A 118 -6.94 2.60 -13.38
CA GLY A 118 -7.42 3.66 -14.26
C GLY A 118 -7.49 5.03 -13.60
N LYS A 119 -8.45 5.84 -14.02
CA LYS A 119 -8.69 7.18 -13.48
C LYS A 119 -9.27 7.12 -12.07
N LEU A 120 -9.02 8.18 -11.29
CA LEU A 120 -9.55 8.30 -9.94
C LEU A 120 -11.08 8.22 -9.91
N SER A 121 -11.59 7.41 -8.99
CA SER A 121 -13.01 7.30 -8.66
C SER A 121 -13.22 7.11 -7.17
N VAL A 122 -14.27 7.70 -6.63
CA VAL A 122 -14.74 7.47 -5.26
C VAL A 122 -15.56 6.19 -5.24
N ILE A 123 -15.18 5.24 -4.39
CA ILE A 123 -15.82 3.91 -4.37
C ILE A 123 -16.21 3.42 -2.98
N GLY A 124 -15.72 4.06 -1.91
CA GLY A 124 -15.87 3.55 -0.55
C GLY A 124 -16.28 4.62 0.46
N ASP A 125 -16.56 4.13 1.65
CA ASP A 125 -16.86 4.91 2.84
C ASP A 125 -16.16 4.27 4.04
N ILE A 126 -15.53 5.07 4.91
CA ILE A 126 -14.71 4.56 6.02
C ILE A 126 -15.53 3.78 7.06
N GLU A 127 -16.75 4.21 7.34
CA GLU A 127 -17.62 3.52 8.29
C GLU A 127 -18.03 2.15 7.74
N ARG A 128 -18.37 2.07 6.45
CA ARG A 128 -18.66 0.81 5.76
C ARG A 128 -17.45 -0.12 5.71
N ILE A 129 -16.24 0.40 5.44
CA ILE A 129 -15.00 -0.38 5.44
C ILE A 129 -14.75 -1.00 6.82
N CYS A 130 -15.01 -0.25 7.90
CA CYS A 130 -14.79 -0.69 9.27
C CYS A 130 -15.89 -1.60 9.83
N SER A 131 -17.06 -1.63 9.21
CA SER A 131 -18.16 -2.55 9.54
C SER A 131 -17.91 -3.90 8.88
N THR A 132 -17.35 -4.85 9.61
CA THR A 132 -16.91 -6.14 9.06
C THR A 132 -17.79 -7.30 9.54
N ASN A 133 -17.67 -8.47 8.90
CA ASN A 133 -18.34 -9.69 9.32
C ASN A 133 -17.87 -10.23 10.70
N THR A 134 -16.81 -9.66 11.26
CA THR A 134 -16.28 -9.98 12.60
C THR A 134 -16.43 -8.84 13.60
N GLY A 135 -17.27 -7.85 13.28
CA GLY A 135 -17.54 -6.68 14.12
C GLY A 135 -16.94 -5.38 13.59
N PHE A 136 -17.19 -4.28 14.30
CA PHE A 136 -16.66 -2.97 13.93
C PHE A 136 -15.19 -2.83 14.31
N ARG A 137 -14.36 -2.38 13.37
CA ARG A 137 -12.92 -2.22 13.55
C ARG A 137 -12.54 -0.74 13.65
N HIS A 138 -11.81 -0.38 14.71
CA HIS A 138 -11.32 0.98 14.94
C HIS A 138 -9.95 1.28 14.30
N LYS A 139 -9.47 0.38 13.43
CA LYS A 139 -8.27 0.57 12.60
C LYS A 139 -8.59 0.22 11.17
N ALA A 140 -8.06 0.99 10.21
CA ALA A 140 -8.17 0.68 8.79
C ALA A 140 -6.85 0.91 8.06
N ILE A 141 -6.49 -0.04 7.20
CA ILE A 141 -5.43 0.11 6.21
C ILE A 141 -6.11 0.46 4.89
N LEU A 142 -5.92 1.69 4.47
CA LEU A 142 -6.51 2.23 3.25
C LEU A 142 -5.48 2.14 2.12
N MET A 143 -5.86 1.39 1.07
CA MET A 143 -4.99 1.10 -0.06
C MET A 143 -5.21 2.08 -1.22
N ASP A 144 -5.75 3.25 -0.91
CA ASP A 144 -6.02 4.34 -1.84
C ASP A 144 -4.76 4.77 -2.59
N ASN A 145 -4.85 4.86 -3.91
CA ASN A 145 -3.70 5.23 -4.74
C ASN A 145 -3.40 6.74 -4.69
N ASN A 146 -4.43 7.59 -4.50
CA ASN A 146 -4.28 9.03 -4.33
C ASN A 146 -5.52 9.66 -3.68
N PHE A 147 -5.74 9.42 -2.39
CA PHE A 147 -6.91 9.87 -1.64
C PHE A 147 -7.13 11.39 -1.73
N LEU A 148 -6.06 12.20 -1.66
CA LEU A 148 -6.18 13.66 -1.66
C LEU A 148 -6.60 14.25 -3.01
N ALA A 149 -6.58 13.46 -4.09
CA ALA A 149 -7.06 13.90 -5.40
C ALA A 149 -8.58 13.76 -5.55
N ALA A 150 -9.27 13.18 -4.57
CA ALA A 150 -10.73 13.13 -4.53
C ALA A 150 -11.33 14.53 -4.27
N PRO A 151 -12.63 14.75 -4.56
CA PRO A 151 -13.30 15.99 -4.22
C PRO A 151 -13.12 16.36 -2.74
N ILE A 152 -12.77 17.62 -2.48
CA ILE A 152 -12.36 18.05 -1.13
C ILE A 152 -13.45 17.84 -0.06
N ASP A 153 -14.71 17.96 -0.44
CA ASP A 153 -15.82 17.71 0.47
C ASP A 153 -15.92 16.24 0.87
N PHE A 154 -15.66 15.32 -0.07
CA PHE A 154 -15.55 13.89 0.24
C PHE A 154 -14.38 13.62 1.19
N VAL A 155 -13.20 14.19 0.92
CA VAL A 155 -12.02 14.04 1.80
C VAL A 155 -12.35 14.52 3.21
N ARG A 156 -12.99 15.69 3.34
CA ARG A 156 -13.40 16.27 4.63
C ARG A 156 -14.39 15.38 5.35
N GLU A 157 -15.42 14.91 4.66
CA GLU A 157 -16.45 14.02 5.20
C GLU A 157 -15.81 12.72 5.78
N GLN A 158 -14.95 12.06 5.00
CA GLN A 158 -14.30 10.83 5.45
C GLN A 158 -13.41 11.07 6.67
N VAL A 159 -12.66 12.16 6.71
CA VAL A 159 -11.82 12.52 7.87
C VAL A 159 -12.66 12.83 9.11
N ASP A 160 -13.80 13.52 8.96
CA ASP A 160 -14.70 13.79 10.07
C ASP A 160 -15.35 12.48 10.60
N LYS A 161 -15.72 11.54 9.73
CA LYS A 161 -16.15 10.19 10.12
C LYS A 161 -15.05 9.43 10.87
N MET A 162 -13.80 9.43 10.38
CA MET A 162 -12.66 8.80 11.07
C MET A 162 -12.52 9.31 12.50
N ARG A 163 -12.66 10.63 12.70
CA ARG A 163 -12.54 11.27 14.02
C ARG A 163 -13.74 10.93 14.92
N ARG A 164 -14.96 11.10 14.42
CA ARG A 164 -16.20 10.83 15.15
C ARG A 164 -16.28 9.39 15.62
N LEU A 165 -15.90 8.44 14.75
CA LEU A 165 -15.96 7.00 15.01
C LEU A 165 -14.68 6.46 15.67
N LYS A 166 -13.70 7.34 15.97
CA LYS A 166 -12.39 6.98 16.54
C LYS A 166 -11.64 5.91 15.74
N ILE A 167 -11.72 5.98 14.41
CA ILE A 167 -11.05 5.08 13.49
C ILE A 167 -9.65 5.63 13.20
N ARG A 168 -8.61 4.87 13.50
CA ARG A 168 -7.23 5.18 13.13
C ARG A 168 -6.90 4.57 11.78
N VAL A 169 -6.22 5.32 10.91
CA VAL A 169 -5.96 4.87 9.53
C VAL A 169 -4.48 4.88 9.16
N ASP A 170 -4.13 4.06 8.19
CA ASP A 170 -2.85 4.11 7.47
C ASP A 170 -3.15 4.12 5.96
N PHE A 171 -2.84 5.22 5.28
CA PHE A 171 -2.87 5.30 3.81
C PHE A 171 -1.57 4.70 3.28
N ASN A 172 -1.54 3.38 3.11
CA ASN A 172 -0.30 2.65 2.87
C ASN A 172 0.38 2.91 1.53
N GLN A 173 -0.36 3.45 0.53
CA GLN A 173 0.22 3.90 -0.75
C GLN A 173 0.72 5.35 -0.68
N GLY A 174 0.38 6.06 0.37
CA GLY A 174 0.76 7.45 0.58
C GLY A 174 -0.21 8.47 -0.02
N THR A 175 0.12 9.74 0.23
CA THR A 175 -0.60 10.91 -0.29
C THR A 175 0.31 11.70 -1.22
N ASP A 176 -0.23 12.35 -2.23
CA ASP A 176 0.53 13.13 -3.20
C ASP A 176 0.93 14.49 -2.60
N ALA A 177 2.23 14.71 -2.41
CA ALA A 177 2.77 15.92 -1.82
C ALA A 177 2.44 17.20 -2.62
N ARG A 178 2.14 17.10 -3.92
CA ARG A 178 1.77 18.24 -4.79
C ARG A 178 0.40 18.82 -4.43
N LEU A 179 -0.49 18.00 -3.85
CA LEU A 179 -1.86 18.35 -3.50
C LEU A 179 -1.97 19.04 -2.13
N TYR A 180 -0.85 19.22 -1.42
CA TYR A 180 -0.87 19.94 -0.15
C TYR A 180 -0.90 21.44 -0.38
N ASN A 181 -1.98 22.06 0.07
CA ASN A 181 -2.15 23.49 0.30
C ASN A 181 -2.58 23.68 1.76
N ASP A 182 -2.93 24.91 2.16
CA ASP A 182 -3.33 25.20 3.54
C ASP A 182 -4.57 24.38 3.97
N GLU A 183 -5.57 24.29 3.10
CA GLU A 183 -6.82 23.56 3.38
C GLU A 183 -6.58 22.05 3.52
N THR A 184 -5.94 21.42 2.54
CA THR A 184 -5.68 19.97 2.57
C THR A 184 -4.75 19.58 3.72
N ALA A 185 -3.73 20.40 4.01
CA ALA A 185 -2.84 20.17 5.14
C ALA A 185 -3.59 20.24 6.49
N ARG A 186 -4.49 21.20 6.66
CA ARG A 186 -5.35 21.32 7.84
C ARG A 186 -6.25 20.09 8.01
N ILE A 187 -6.81 19.56 6.92
CA ILE A 187 -7.65 18.36 6.97
C ILE A 187 -6.78 17.14 7.33
N VAL A 188 -5.64 16.93 6.65
CA VAL A 188 -4.75 15.80 6.88
C VAL A 188 -4.16 15.81 8.28
N ALA A 189 -3.80 16.98 8.82
CA ALA A 189 -3.27 17.11 10.18
C ALA A 189 -4.26 16.61 11.26
N ARG A 190 -5.55 16.54 10.95
CA ARG A 190 -6.63 16.05 11.85
C ARG A 190 -6.85 14.53 11.75
N ILE A 191 -6.28 13.85 10.76
CA ILE A 191 -6.47 12.40 10.58
C ILE A 191 -5.84 11.64 11.75
N PRO A 192 -6.57 10.72 12.39
CA PRO A 192 -6.02 9.87 13.43
C PRO A 192 -5.20 8.73 12.82
N PHE A 193 -3.94 8.99 12.49
CA PHE A 193 -3.06 7.99 11.88
C PHE A 193 -2.71 6.85 12.85
N ILE A 194 -2.56 5.63 12.33
CA ILE A 194 -2.03 4.49 13.08
C ILE A 194 -0.57 4.76 13.45
N ARG A 195 0.23 5.26 12.48
CA ARG A 195 1.64 5.58 12.69
C ARG A 195 2.02 6.96 12.15
N TYR A 196 1.95 7.18 10.84
CA TYR A 196 2.49 8.37 10.19
C TYR A 196 1.70 8.75 8.94
N VAL A 197 1.87 10.00 8.51
CA VAL A 197 1.56 10.41 7.14
C VAL A 197 2.57 9.78 6.20
N ARG A 198 2.12 9.25 5.07
CA ARG A 198 3.01 8.73 4.02
C ARG A 198 2.94 9.60 2.78
N MET A 199 4.08 9.81 2.15
CA MET A 199 4.22 10.52 0.87
C MET A 199 5.25 9.79 0.00
N ALA A 200 5.35 10.16 -1.28
CA ALA A 200 6.38 9.71 -2.19
C ALA A 200 7.24 10.89 -2.68
N CYS A 201 8.56 10.68 -2.72
CA CYS A 201 9.54 11.60 -3.27
C CYS A 201 10.42 10.85 -4.29
N ASP A 202 9.81 10.42 -5.41
CA ASP A 202 10.43 9.50 -6.35
C ASP A 202 11.42 10.18 -7.31
N THR A 203 11.34 11.50 -7.46
CA THR A 203 12.24 12.31 -8.29
C THR A 203 12.68 13.57 -7.55
N ASP A 204 13.77 14.19 -8.00
CA ASP A 204 14.26 15.45 -7.42
C ASP A 204 13.23 16.58 -7.56
N ALA A 205 12.43 16.56 -8.64
CA ALA A 205 11.33 17.51 -8.82
C ALA A 205 10.23 17.40 -7.72
N MET A 206 10.09 16.24 -7.08
CA MET A 206 9.14 16.05 -5.97
C MET A 206 9.64 16.62 -4.65
N LEU A 207 10.95 16.80 -4.49
CA LEU A 207 11.56 17.20 -3.22
C LEU A 207 11.01 18.55 -2.67
N PRO A 208 10.91 19.64 -3.46
CA PRO A 208 10.32 20.89 -2.98
C PRO A 208 8.86 20.73 -2.52
N HIS A 209 8.09 19.91 -3.23
CA HIS A 209 6.69 19.63 -2.86
C HIS A 209 6.59 18.89 -1.52
N CYS A 210 7.45 17.90 -1.30
CA CYS A 210 7.49 17.17 -0.03
C CYS A 210 7.87 18.08 1.13
N ILE A 211 8.92 18.91 0.98
CA ILE A 211 9.36 19.85 2.03
C ILE A 211 8.24 20.85 2.34
N ARG A 212 7.58 21.41 1.32
CA ARG A 212 6.45 22.31 1.49
C ARG A 212 5.28 21.64 2.21
N ALA A 213 4.89 20.42 1.78
CA ALA A 213 3.80 19.66 2.40
C ALA A 213 4.06 19.38 3.88
N ILE A 214 5.29 19.04 4.23
CA ILE A 214 5.71 18.83 5.62
C ILE A 214 5.61 20.13 6.42
N GLY A 215 6.10 21.25 5.89
CA GLY A 215 5.99 22.57 6.52
C GLY A 215 4.53 22.94 6.81
N LEU A 216 3.63 22.75 5.83
CA LEU A 216 2.20 22.99 6.02
C LEU A 216 1.58 22.08 7.09
N LEU A 217 1.92 20.78 7.09
CA LEU A 217 1.45 19.87 8.14
C LEU A 217 1.89 20.32 9.53
N ARG A 218 3.14 20.80 9.67
CA ARG A 218 3.66 21.34 10.95
C ARG A 218 2.94 22.61 11.36
N ALA A 219 2.67 23.51 10.43
CA ALA A 219 1.91 24.73 10.68
C ALA A 219 0.49 24.43 11.20
N HIS A 220 -0.12 23.33 10.76
CA HIS A 220 -1.41 22.86 11.23
C HIS A 220 -1.35 21.88 12.41
N GLY A 221 -0.23 21.80 13.11
CA GLY A 221 -0.10 21.07 14.38
C GLY A 221 0.16 19.57 14.25
N TYR A 222 0.41 19.02 13.05
CA TYR A 222 0.80 17.62 12.93
C TYR A 222 2.17 17.37 13.53
N ALA A 223 2.22 16.71 14.71
CA ALA A 223 3.44 16.41 15.44
C ALA A 223 4.04 15.02 15.14
N GLY A 224 3.33 14.18 14.35
CA GLY A 224 3.76 12.82 14.04
C GLY A 224 4.90 12.74 13.04
N GLN A 225 5.39 11.53 12.83
CA GLN A 225 6.39 11.25 11.79
C GLN A 225 5.77 11.32 10.38
N VAL A 226 6.59 11.67 9.39
CA VAL A 226 6.25 11.62 7.97
C VAL A 226 7.13 10.56 7.31
N PHE A 227 6.51 9.54 6.74
CA PHE A 227 7.19 8.46 6.06
C PHE A 227 7.27 8.77 4.56
N ILE A 228 8.48 8.81 4.00
CA ILE A 228 8.70 9.21 2.61
C ILE A 228 9.25 8.03 1.81
N TYR A 229 8.46 7.52 0.89
CA TYR A 229 8.93 6.57 -0.11
C TYR A 229 9.86 7.26 -1.12
N LEU A 230 10.97 6.59 -1.44
CA LEU A 230 11.96 7.04 -2.42
C LEU A 230 12.21 5.91 -3.41
N LEU A 231 11.48 5.89 -4.52
CA LEU A 231 11.73 4.95 -5.59
C LEU A 231 13.12 5.22 -6.17
N THR A 232 13.96 4.18 -6.25
CA THR A 232 15.35 4.32 -6.68
C THR A 232 15.67 3.31 -7.77
N LYS A 233 15.99 3.81 -8.96
CA LYS A 233 16.50 3.04 -10.10
C LYS A 233 18.01 2.81 -9.97
N ASN A 234 18.56 1.95 -10.83
CA ASN A 234 19.99 1.62 -10.79
C ASN A 234 20.92 2.82 -11.07
N ASP A 235 20.45 3.78 -11.85
CA ASP A 235 21.13 5.03 -12.20
C ASP A 235 20.79 6.20 -11.26
N GLY A 236 19.94 5.96 -10.24
CA GLY A 236 19.38 7.01 -9.38
C GLY A 236 19.94 7.07 -7.95
N VAL A 237 21.06 6.41 -7.65
CA VAL A 237 21.59 6.29 -6.28
C VAL A 237 22.00 7.65 -5.71
N GLU A 238 22.74 8.46 -6.47
CA GLU A 238 23.20 9.79 -6.03
C GLU A 238 22.02 10.75 -5.80
N SER A 239 21.06 10.77 -6.72
CA SER A 239 19.83 11.56 -6.61
C SER A 239 19.02 11.13 -5.37
N ALA A 240 18.94 9.84 -5.08
CA ALA A 240 18.27 9.36 -3.87
C ALA A 240 18.99 9.79 -2.59
N ILE A 241 20.32 9.75 -2.55
CA ILE A 241 21.13 10.24 -1.43
C ILE A 241 20.91 11.75 -1.22
N HIS A 242 20.91 12.53 -2.30
CA HIS A 242 20.61 13.96 -2.24
C HIS A 242 19.23 14.21 -1.60
N ARG A 243 18.19 13.53 -2.07
CA ARG A 243 16.83 13.66 -1.51
C ARG A 243 16.76 13.25 -0.04
N ILE A 244 17.41 12.14 0.35
CA ILE A 244 17.46 11.70 1.74
C ILE A 244 18.08 12.79 2.62
N ARG A 245 19.23 13.35 2.22
CA ARG A 245 19.94 14.39 2.99
C ARG A 245 19.10 15.66 3.12
N ALA A 246 18.46 16.10 2.04
CA ALA A 246 17.61 17.28 2.06
C ALA A 246 16.37 17.09 2.94
N LEU A 247 15.76 15.91 2.92
CA LEU A 247 14.62 15.56 3.76
C LEU A 247 15.03 15.48 5.25
N ASP A 248 16.15 14.84 5.58
CA ASP A 248 16.66 14.76 6.96
C ASP A 248 17.02 16.16 7.52
N ALA A 249 17.51 17.07 6.65
CA ALA A 249 17.77 18.46 7.04
C ALA A 249 16.49 19.29 7.25
N ALA A 250 15.42 18.97 6.52
CA ALA A 250 14.16 19.72 6.58
C ALA A 250 13.37 19.44 7.87
N ASP A 251 13.28 18.19 8.32
CA ASP A 251 12.58 17.82 9.56
C ASP A 251 13.08 16.48 10.11
N ARG A 252 13.60 16.47 11.34
CA ARG A 252 14.12 15.28 12.05
C ARG A 252 13.08 14.15 12.25
N ARG A 253 11.80 14.42 12.04
CA ARG A 253 10.70 13.45 12.15
C ARG A 253 10.33 12.80 10.81
N ILE A 254 11.13 13.04 9.78
CA ILE A 254 11.00 12.33 8.52
C ILE A 254 11.63 10.95 8.63
N VAL A 255 10.96 9.98 8.05
CA VAL A 255 11.42 8.60 7.92
C VAL A 255 11.53 8.27 6.43
N PRO A 256 12.68 8.52 5.79
CA PRO A 256 12.88 8.13 4.40
C PRO A 256 12.98 6.62 4.27
N PHE A 257 12.41 6.09 3.19
CA PHE A 257 12.38 4.67 2.89
C PHE A 257 12.68 4.43 1.41
N VAL A 258 13.84 3.89 1.13
CA VAL A 258 14.27 3.56 -0.24
C VAL A 258 13.57 2.31 -0.72
N MET A 259 12.87 2.45 -1.85
CA MET A 259 12.23 1.35 -2.58
C MET A 259 13.03 1.05 -3.85
N PRO A 260 13.77 -0.07 -3.91
CA PRO A 260 14.42 -0.48 -5.14
C PRO A 260 13.40 -0.69 -6.25
N TYR A 261 13.58 0.03 -7.37
CA TYR A 261 12.69 -0.11 -8.53
C TYR A 261 12.78 -1.53 -9.11
N ARG A 262 11.61 -2.07 -9.44
CA ARG A 262 11.47 -3.32 -10.21
C ARG A 262 10.55 -3.06 -11.39
N SER A 263 10.99 -3.46 -12.56
CA SER A 263 10.16 -3.37 -13.76
C SER A 263 8.96 -4.32 -13.65
N LEU A 264 7.82 -3.85 -14.09
CA LEU A 264 6.60 -4.68 -14.19
C LEU A 264 6.53 -5.45 -15.52
N SER A 265 7.29 -5.01 -16.53
CA SER A 265 7.32 -5.61 -17.87
C SER A 265 8.54 -6.51 -18.09
N ASP A 266 9.58 -6.37 -17.29
CA ASP A 266 10.82 -7.11 -17.42
C ASP A 266 11.40 -7.49 -16.04
N ASN A 267 11.13 -8.70 -15.62
CA ASN A 267 11.62 -9.25 -14.35
C ASN A 267 13.14 -9.53 -14.34
N SER A 268 13.82 -9.47 -15.50
CA SER A 268 15.27 -9.63 -15.58
C SER A 268 16.03 -8.40 -15.07
N ILE A 269 15.38 -7.22 -15.08
CA ILE A 269 15.95 -5.98 -14.54
C ILE A 269 15.88 -6.00 -13.02
N LEU A 270 16.98 -6.46 -12.41
CA LEU A 270 17.09 -6.50 -10.95
C LEU A 270 17.74 -5.23 -10.41
N PRO A 271 17.35 -4.81 -9.18
CA PRO A 271 18.06 -3.75 -8.48
C PRO A 271 19.55 -4.09 -8.29
N SER A 272 20.43 -3.15 -8.61
CA SER A 272 21.88 -3.30 -8.46
C SER A 272 22.26 -3.52 -7.00
N HIS A 273 23.49 -4.01 -6.79
CA HIS A 273 24.06 -4.15 -5.45
C HIS A 273 24.06 -2.81 -4.70
N GLU A 274 24.35 -1.71 -5.40
CA GLU A 274 24.43 -0.39 -4.79
C GLU A 274 23.06 0.13 -4.35
N VAL A 275 22.01 -0.06 -5.16
CA VAL A 275 20.62 0.26 -4.77
C VAL A 275 20.18 -0.57 -3.55
N LYS A 276 20.52 -1.85 -3.52
CA LYS A 276 20.21 -2.71 -2.35
C LYS A 276 20.98 -2.28 -1.10
N ARG A 277 22.24 -1.85 -1.26
CA ARG A 277 23.07 -1.29 -0.20
C ARG A 277 22.47 0.01 0.35
N LEU A 278 22.06 0.91 -0.55
CA LEU A 278 21.37 2.15 -0.18
C LEU A 278 20.07 1.90 0.57
N ALA A 279 19.24 0.99 0.07
CA ALA A 279 17.99 0.63 0.73
C ALA A 279 18.23 0.09 2.15
N ARG A 280 19.21 -0.79 2.33
CA ARG A 280 19.56 -1.32 3.65
C ARG A 280 20.06 -0.23 4.59
N TRP A 281 20.95 0.64 4.11
CA TRP A 281 21.46 1.78 4.90
C TRP A 281 20.32 2.74 5.31
N CYS A 282 19.48 3.13 4.36
CA CYS A 282 18.42 4.11 4.59
C CYS A 282 17.30 3.57 5.48
N ASN A 283 16.82 2.34 5.18
CA ASN A 283 15.61 1.79 5.79
C ASN A 283 15.84 1.29 7.24
N LEU A 284 17.09 1.08 7.63
CA LEU A 284 17.49 0.81 9.00
C LEU A 284 17.89 2.13 9.68
N ALA A 285 16.94 2.79 10.32
CA ALA A 285 17.13 4.14 10.90
C ALA A 285 18.36 4.23 11.81
N TRP A 286 18.69 3.18 12.56
CA TRP A 286 19.87 3.14 13.41
C TRP A 286 21.18 3.13 12.60
N VAL A 287 21.20 2.45 11.43
CA VAL A 287 22.36 2.47 10.51
C VAL A 287 22.55 3.85 9.91
N ARG A 288 21.46 4.44 9.35
CA ARG A 288 21.53 5.78 8.75
C ARG A 288 22.00 6.84 9.73
N LYS A 289 21.63 6.72 11.00
CA LYS A 289 22.05 7.66 12.04
C LYS A 289 23.47 7.43 12.55
N SER A 290 24.07 6.26 12.33
CA SER A 290 25.39 5.90 12.83
C SER A 290 26.55 6.25 11.90
N CYS A 291 26.30 6.28 10.56
CA CYS A 291 27.34 6.55 9.57
C CYS A 291 26.74 7.16 8.29
N LYS A 292 27.58 7.87 7.53
CA LYS A 292 27.23 8.30 6.16
C LYS A 292 27.17 7.09 5.22
N PHE A 293 26.43 7.23 4.11
CA PHE A 293 26.31 6.14 3.12
C PHE A 293 27.66 5.72 2.54
N GLU A 294 28.56 6.68 2.29
CA GLU A 294 29.89 6.46 1.75
C GLU A 294 30.75 5.58 2.69
N GLU A 295 30.53 5.68 4.00
CA GLU A 295 31.24 4.93 5.04
C GLU A 295 30.61 3.55 5.30
N TYR A 296 29.34 3.38 4.89
CA TYR A 296 28.61 2.13 5.13
C TYR A 296 29.18 0.99 4.30
N ARG A 297 29.84 0.05 4.98
CA ARG A 297 30.34 -1.20 4.39
C ARG A 297 29.45 -2.35 4.88
N ARG A 298 28.90 -3.11 3.95
CA ARG A 298 28.25 -4.37 4.28
C ARG A 298 29.34 -5.41 4.48
N LYS A 299 29.45 -5.96 5.69
CA LYS A 299 30.16 -7.21 5.92
C LYS A 299 29.35 -8.38 5.38
#